data_051ab40159322c679d9f9ab0656d1ea8
#
_entry.id   051ab40159322c679d9f9ab0656d1ea8
#
_cell.length_a   1.000
_cell.length_b   1.000
_cell.length_c   1.000
_cell.angle_alpha   90.00
_cell.angle_beta   90.00
_cell.angle_gamma   90.00
#
_symmetry.space_group_name_H-M   'P 1'
#
loop_
_entity.id
_entity.type
_entity.pdbx_description
1 polymer ?
#
loop_
_entity_poly.entity_id
_entity_poly.type
_entity_poly.pdbx_seq_one_letter_code
_entity_poly.pdbx_strand_id
1 'polypeptide(L)'
;IARRATGRTEILAFSQGFHGMTLGSLAATANEYFRNASGVPLNHVRHEAFGCDVPCSGCNQGCGLEALDHLRARYLNTSSGMAKPAAILLETIQAEGGVNVAGKEWMKSVAALAKELGAVLIIDDIQVGCGRTGNYFSFDDLGVMPDIVCMAKGVGGIGTPMAMNLVHPELDKHWSPGEHTGTFRGQNL
;
A
#
# COMPACT_ATOMS: atom_id res chain seq x y z
N ILE A 1 2.21 9.51 -8.14
CA ILE A 1 1.17 9.57 -9.15
C ILE A 1 -0.23 9.69 -8.53
N ALA A 2 -0.57 8.88 -7.50
CA ALA A 2 -1.88 8.87 -6.87
C ALA A 2 -2.33 10.28 -6.38
N ARG A 3 -1.45 10.99 -5.68
CA ARG A 3 -1.73 12.37 -5.22
C ARG A 3 -2.06 13.31 -6.37
N ARG A 4 -1.35 13.17 -7.47
CA ARG A 4 -1.53 13.97 -8.66
C ARG A 4 -2.84 13.66 -9.38
N ALA A 5 -3.13 12.38 -9.56
CA ALA A 5 -4.35 11.92 -10.22
C ALA A 5 -5.62 12.30 -9.46
N THR A 6 -5.56 12.30 -8.12
CA THR A 6 -6.73 12.59 -7.27
C THR A 6 -6.82 14.04 -6.78
N GLY A 7 -5.74 14.81 -6.89
CA GLY A 7 -5.64 16.17 -6.30
C GLY A 7 -5.61 16.14 -4.75
N ARG A 8 -5.34 15.00 -4.13
CA ARG A 8 -5.34 14.81 -2.68
C ARG A 8 -3.94 14.52 -2.16
N THR A 9 -3.70 14.74 -0.86
CA THR A 9 -2.37 14.59 -0.26
C THR A 9 -2.22 13.36 0.62
N GLU A 10 -3.30 12.95 1.34
CA GLU A 10 -3.24 11.89 2.32
C GLU A 10 -3.13 10.50 1.69
N ILE A 11 -2.31 9.65 2.28
CA ILE A 11 -2.24 8.21 1.99
C ILE A 11 -2.74 7.46 3.22
N LEU A 12 -3.61 6.49 3.01
CA LEU A 12 -3.97 5.51 4.01
C LEU A 12 -3.01 4.33 3.92
N ALA A 13 -2.32 4.03 4.99
CA ALA A 13 -1.48 2.84 5.18
C ALA A 13 -1.95 2.05 6.40
N PHE A 14 -1.30 0.93 6.71
CA PHE A 14 -1.74 0.08 7.79
C PHE A 14 -0.64 -0.14 8.84
N SER A 15 -1.06 -0.32 10.09
CA SER A 15 -0.15 -0.69 11.18
C SER A 15 0.66 -1.93 10.81
N GLN A 16 1.90 -2.01 11.32
CA GLN A 16 2.86 -3.07 11.03
C GLN A 16 3.36 -3.14 9.57
N GLY A 17 2.87 -2.29 8.67
CA GLY A 17 3.32 -2.22 7.27
C GLY A 17 4.75 -1.72 7.14
N PHE A 18 5.48 -2.26 6.15
CA PHE A 18 6.81 -1.81 5.77
C PHE A 18 6.86 -1.50 4.26
N HIS A 19 7.10 -0.24 3.92
CA HIS A 19 7.08 0.23 2.53
C HIS A 19 8.39 0.88 2.06
N GLY A 20 9.44 0.78 2.88
CA GLY A 20 10.76 1.31 2.56
C GLY A 20 11.22 2.42 3.49
N MET A 21 12.43 2.96 3.19
CA MET A 21 13.17 3.87 4.05
C MET A 21 13.39 5.28 3.47
N THR A 22 12.99 5.54 2.22
CA THR A 22 12.97 6.91 1.69
C THR A 22 11.83 7.69 2.33
N LEU A 23 11.95 9.01 2.47
CA LEU A 23 11.01 9.81 3.29
C LEU A 23 9.53 9.56 2.97
N GLY A 24 9.18 9.44 1.69
CA GLY A 24 7.79 9.17 1.29
C GLY A 24 7.32 7.77 1.68
N SER A 25 8.13 6.75 1.45
CA SER A 25 7.81 5.36 1.82
C SER A 25 7.95 5.12 3.32
N LEU A 26 8.92 5.79 3.97
CA LEU A 26 9.09 5.74 5.42
C LEU A 26 7.88 6.36 6.14
N ALA A 27 7.26 7.38 5.56
CA ALA A 27 6.01 7.91 6.10
C ALA A 27 4.89 6.84 6.15
N ALA A 28 4.87 5.90 5.19
CA ALA A 28 3.93 4.79 5.14
C ALA A 28 4.37 3.55 5.94
N THR A 29 5.67 3.44 6.26
CA THR A 29 6.20 2.39 7.15
C THR A 29 5.78 2.67 8.59
N ALA A 30 5.23 1.66 9.27
CA ALA A 30 4.61 1.83 10.58
C ALA A 30 5.58 1.71 11.77
N ASN A 31 6.66 0.96 11.62
CA ASN A 31 7.58 0.65 12.72
C ASN A 31 8.29 1.90 13.24
N GLU A 32 8.12 2.18 14.53
CA GLU A 32 8.66 3.36 15.20
C GLU A 32 10.19 3.46 15.13
N TYR A 33 10.89 2.33 15.25
CA TYR A 33 12.35 2.30 15.16
C TYR A 33 12.85 2.89 13.84
N PHE A 34 12.24 2.50 12.71
CA PHE A 34 12.60 3.02 11.41
C PHE A 34 12.16 4.48 11.23
N ARG A 35 10.97 4.82 11.71
CA ARG A 35 10.41 6.18 11.60
C ARG A 35 11.25 7.21 12.35
N ASN A 36 11.76 6.86 13.53
CA ASN A 36 12.60 7.73 14.34
C ASN A 36 13.94 8.06 13.67
N ALA A 37 14.41 7.23 12.74
CA ALA A 37 15.63 7.47 11.99
C ALA A 37 15.49 8.56 10.92
N SER A 38 14.29 9.08 10.63
CA SER A 38 14.08 10.08 9.58
C SER A 38 14.74 11.42 9.84
N GLY A 39 14.81 11.83 11.11
CA GLY A 39 15.28 13.16 11.51
C GLY A 39 14.41 14.34 11.07
N VAL A 40 13.31 14.05 10.38
CA VAL A 40 12.34 15.04 9.86
C VAL A 40 10.91 14.55 10.04
N PRO A 41 9.91 15.45 10.07
CA PRO A 41 8.50 15.03 10.15
C PRO A 41 8.09 14.13 8.98
N LEU A 42 7.35 13.06 9.29
CA LEU A 42 6.76 12.14 8.32
C LEU A 42 5.25 12.45 8.22
N ASN A 43 4.88 13.19 7.20
CA ASN A 43 3.55 13.77 7.04
C ASN A 43 2.73 13.06 5.95
N HIS A 44 1.42 13.35 5.94
CA HIS A 44 0.48 12.94 4.91
C HIS A 44 0.29 11.43 4.76
N VAL A 45 0.50 10.69 5.84
CA VAL A 45 0.13 9.28 5.91
C VAL A 45 -0.61 9.02 7.22
N ARG A 46 -1.74 8.37 7.11
CA ARG A 46 -2.53 7.85 8.22
C ARG A 46 -2.35 6.35 8.28
N HIS A 47 -2.13 5.82 9.48
CA HIS A 47 -2.11 4.37 9.72
C HIS A 47 -3.39 3.94 10.42
N GLU A 48 -3.99 2.86 9.93
CA GLU A 48 -5.15 2.20 10.51
C GLU A 48 -4.84 0.71 10.77
N ALA A 49 -5.72 0.01 11.46
CA ALA A 49 -5.50 -1.40 11.78
C ALA A 49 -5.51 -2.28 10.51
N PHE A 50 -4.54 -3.18 10.41
CA PHE A 50 -4.51 -4.20 9.35
C PHE A 50 -5.45 -5.36 9.69
N GLY A 51 -6.19 -5.84 8.70
CA GLY A 51 -7.11 -6.96 8.87
C GLY A 51 -6.51 -8.28 8.39
N CYS A 52 -6.41 -9.25 9.29
CA CYS A 52 -5.92 -10.60 9.02
C CYS A 52 -6.99 -11.67 9.28
N ASP A 53 -6.90 -12.82 8.61
CA ASP A 53 -7.86 -13.92 8.74
C ASP A 53 -7.71 -14.71 10.04
N VAL A 54 -6.53 -14.64 10.63
CA VAL A 54 -6.22 -15.34 11.89
C VAL A 54 -5.90 -14.34 12.99
N PRO A 55 -6.17 -14.65 14.25
CA PRO A 55 -5.75 -13.80 15.36
C PRO A 55 -4.24 -13.58 15.29
N CYS A 56 -3.84 -12.37 14.94
CA CYS A 56 -2.44 -11.98 15.00
C CYS A 56 -2.08 -11.62 16.45
N SER A 57 -0.82 -11.71 16.80
CA SER A 57 -0.34 -11.40 18.16
C SER A 57 -0.65 -9.99 18.66
N GLY A 58 -1.15 -9.12 17.79
CA GLY A 58 -1.50 -7.74 18.09
C GLY A 58 -2.98 -7.41 18.00
N CYS A 59 -3.85 -8.34 17.59
CA CYS A 59 -5.27 -8.09 17.53
C CYS A 59 -6.07 -9.20 18.21
N ASN A 60 -6.65 -8.90 19.35
CA ASN A 60 -7.35 -9.89 20.15
C ASN A 60 -8.75 -10.25 19.66
N GLN A 61 -9.31 -9.63 18.63
CA GLN A 61 -10.66 -9.94 18.14
C GLN A 61 -10.88 -9.34 16.75
N GLY A 62 -11.27 -10.16 15.76
CA GLY A 62 -11.98 -9.75 14.54
C GLY A 62 -11.48 -8.49 13.86
N CYS A 63 -10.19 -8.29 13.86
CA CYS A 63 -9.57 -7.11 13.33
C CYS A 63 -9.75 -7.09 11.83
N GLY A 64 -10.65 -6.38 11.37
CA GLY A 64 -10.65 -6.25 9.95
C GLY A 64 -11.91 -5.61 9.44
N LEU A 65 -12.97 -6.36 9.30
CA LEU A 65 -14.18 -5.84 8.65
C LEU A 65 -14.85 -4.76 9.48
N GLU A 66 -15.02 -4.96 10.78
CA GLU A 66 -15.64 -3.98 11.65
C GLU A 66 -14.82 -2.67 11.75
N ALA A 67 -13.50 -2.80 11.90
CA ALA A 67 -12.62 -1.62 11.90
C ALA A 67 -12.67 -0.87 10.57
N LEU A 68 -12.78 -1.61 9.45
CA LEU A 68 -12.90 -1.03 8.13
C LEU A 68 -14.26 -0.34 7.93
N ASP A 69 -15.34 -0.90 8.46
CA ASP A 69 -16.67 -0.27 8.44
C ASP A 69 -16.69 1.03 9.24
N HIS A 70 -16.08 1.06 10.41
CA HIS A 70 -15.88 2.28 11.18
C HIS A 70 -15.06 3.33 10.42
N LEU A 71 -13.99 2.91 9.79
CA LEU A 71 -13.14 3.77 8.97
C LEU A 71 -13.93 4.34 7.79
N ARG A 72 -14.69 3.50 7.09
CA ARG A 72 -15.58 3.89 5.99
C ARG A 72 -16.59 4.96 6.46
N ALA A 73 -17.28 4.72 7.57
CA ALA A 73 -18.23 5.67 8.12
C ALA A 73 -17.59 7.03 8.42
N ARG A 74 -16.35 7.05 8.94
CA ARG A 74 -15.60 8.28 9.20
C ARG A 74 -15.24 9.02 7.91
N TYR A 75 -14.81 8.33 6.86
CA TYR A 75 -14.49 8.97 5.56
C TYR A 75 -15.71 9.51 4.83
N LEU A 76 -16.88 8.91 5.02
CA LEU A 76 -18.12 9.36 4.41
C LEU A 76 -18.82 10.49 5.20
N ASN A 77 -18.48 10.64 6.47
CA ASN A 77 -18.99 11.72 7.30
C ASN A 77 -18.19 13.01 7.06
N THR A 78 -18.80 13.98 6.42
CA THR A 78 -18.18 15.29 6.12
C THR A 78 -17.79 16.10 7.36
N SER A 79 -18.32 15.75 8.52
CA SER A 79 -18.02 16.40 9.81
C SER A 79 -17.01 15.62 10.65
N SER A 80 -16.40 14.55 10.12
CA SER A 80 -15.44 13.74 10.85
C SER A 80 -14.02 14.36 10.98
N GLY A 81 -13.74 15.42 10.22
CA GLY A 81 -12.38 15.98 10.11
C GLY A 81 -11.41 15.12 9.31
N MET A 82 -11.87 14.04 8.69
CA MET A 82 -11.04 13.16 7.86
C MET A 82 -11.12 13.54 6.39
N ALA A 83 -9.99 13.93 5.81
CA ALA A 83 -9.88 14.09 4.36
C ALA A 83 -9.83 12.72 3.67
N LYS A 84 -10.54 12.59 2.55
CA LYS A 84 -10.45 11.37 1.71
C LYS A 84 -9.02 11.19 1.21
N PRO A 85 -8.46 9.96 1.27
CA PRO A 85 -7.09 9.72 0.86
C PRO A 85 -6.93 9.79 -0.67
N ALA A 86 -5.71 10.07 -1.12
CA ALA A 86 -5.29 9.93 -2.50
C ALA A 86 -5.14 8.45 -2.88
N ALA A 87 -4.64 7.65 -1.95
CA ALA A 87 -4.45 6.22 -2.13
C ALA A 87 -4.62 5.45 -0.83
N ILE A 88 -4.92 4.16 -0.98
CA ILE A 88 -4.80 3.14 0.06
C ILE A 88 -3.63 2.24 -0.34
N LEU A 89 -2.60 2.19 0.51
CA LEU A 89 -1.36 1.43 0.30
C LEU A 89 -1.27 0.31 1.32
N LEU A 90 -1.07 -0.92 0.85
CA LEU A 90 -0.96 -2.09 1.71
C LEU A 90 -0.13 -3.22 1.08
N GLU A 91 0.32 -4.12 1.93
CA GLU A 91 0.85 -5.44 1.57
C GLU A 91 -0.27 -6.47 1.72
N THR A 92 -0.32 -7.49 0.88
CA THR A 92 -1.25 -8.63 1.07
C THR A 92 -0.80 -9.53 2.20
N ILE A 93 0.51 -9.58 2.43
CA ILE A 93 1.15 -10.24 3.56
C ILE A 93 2.21 -9.28 4.10
N GLN A 94 2.05 -8.82 5.33
CA GLN A 94 3.02 -7.98 6.01
C GLN A 94 4.17 -8.84 6.52
N ALA A 95 5.17 -9.09 5.67
CA ALA A 95 6.26 -9.99 6.01
C ALA A 95 7.17 -9.44 7.12
N GLU A 96 7.59 -8.18 7.02
CA GLU A 96 8.37 -7.50 8.08
C GLU A 96 7.53 -7.26 9.35
N GLY A 97 6.23 -7.09 9.21
CA GLY A 97 5.30 -6.88 10.31
C GLY A 97 5.00 -8.12 11.15
N GLY A 98 5.53 -9.30 10.76
CA GLY A 98 5.33 -10.55 11.50
C GLY A 98 4.59 -11.65 10.72
N VAL A 99 4.60 -11.59 9.40
CA VAL A 99 3.90 -12.52 8.49
C VAL A 99 2.38 -12.48 8.72
N ASN A 100 1.84 -11.29 8.77
CA ASN A 100 0.39 -11.09 8.91
C ASN A 100 -0.26 -11.20 7.54
N VAL A 101 -1.11 -12.20 7.34
CA VAL A 101 -1.78 -12.46 6.06
C VAL A 101 -3.12 -11.74 6.04
N ALA A 102 -3.35 -10.94 5.01
CA ALA A 102 -4.62 -10.24 4.81
C ALA A 102 -5.75 -11.21 4.52
N GLY A 103 -6.88 -11.03 5.18
CA GLY A 103 -8.09 -11.78 4.91
C GLY A 103 -8.67 -11.48 3.53
N LYS A 104 -9.13 -12.51 2.81
CA LYS A 104 -9.70 -12.35 1.47
C LYS A 104 -10.89 -11.37 1.45
N GLU A 105 -11.80 -11.51 2.39
CA GLU A 105 -12.97 -10.63 2.48
C GLU A 105 -12.58 -9.21 2.92
N TRP A 106 -11.59 -9.08 3.78
CA TRP A 106 -11.03 -7.79 4.15
C TRP A 106 -10.40 -7.09 2.94
N MET A 107 -9.61 -7.79 2.14
CA MET A 107 -9.00 -7.26 0.92
C MET A 107 -10.05 -6.77 -0.08
N LYS A 108 -11.12 -7.53 -0.29
CA LYS A 108 -12.25 -7.10 -1.14
C LYS A 108 -12.92 -5.84 -0.59
N SER A 109 -13.10 -5.77 0.72
CA SER A 109 -13.70 -4.61 1.38
C SER A 109 -12.80 -3.38 1.31
N VAL A 110 -11.47 -3.54 1.40
CA VAL A 110 -10.50 -2.45 1.17
C VAL A 110 -10.57 -1.95 -0.28
N ALA A 111 -10.62 -2.87 -1.25
CA ALA A 111 -10.75 -2.51 -2.65
C ALA A 111 -12.08 -1.78 -2.95
N ALA A 112 -13.18 -2.24 -2.35
CA ALA A 112 -14.46 -1.56 -2.44
C ALA A 112 -14.43 -0.16 -1.81
N LEU A 113 -13.79 -0.01 -0.65
CA LEU A 113 -13.60 1.28 0.01
C LEU A 113 -12.76 2.23 -0.85
N ALA A 114 -11.65 1.76 -1.44
CA ALA A 114 -10.82 2.55 -2.34
C ALA A 114 -11.66 3.10 -3.50
N LYS A 115 -12.45 2.24 -4.15
CA LYS A 115 -13.35 2.63 -5.23
C LYS A 115 -14.41 3.64 -4.78
N GLU A 116 -15.05 3.43 -3.64
CA GLU A 116 -16.09 4.33 -3.10
C GLU A 116 -15.54 5.71 -2.77
N LEU A 117 -14.32 5.76 -2.25
CA LEU A 117 -13.66 7.03 -1.93
C LEU A 117 -13.02 7.70 -3.16
N GLY A 118 -12.93 7.01 -4.29
CA GLY A 118 -12.15 7.44 -5.45
C GLY A 118 -10.66 7.58 -5.10
N ALA A 119 -10.15 6.66 -4.31
CA ALA A 119 -8.75 6.55 -3.93
C ALA A 119 -8.06 5.48 -4.78
N VAL A 120 -6.78 5.68 -5.08
CA VAL A 120 -5.96 4.71 -5.81
C VAL A 120 -5.63 3.52 -4.89
N LEU A 121 -5.92 2.30 -5.32
CA LEU A 121 -5.51 1.09 -4.61
C LEU A 121 -4.10 0.70 -5.02
N ILE A 122 -3.17 0.68 -4.06
CA ILE A 122 -1.76 0.34 -4.27
C ILE A 122 -1.45 -0.93 -3.47
N ILE A 123 -1.03 -1.98 -4.15
CA ILE A 123 -0.50 -3.19 -3.51
C ILE A 123 1.03 -3.17 -3.59
N ASP A 124 1.65 -3.25 -2.42
CA ASP A 124 3.08 -3.43 -2.27
C ASP A 124 3.39 -4.93 -2.30
N ASP A 125 3.77 -5.40 -3.48
CA ASP A 125 4.08 -6.81 -3.76
C ASP A 125 5.59 -7.09 -3.76
N ILE A 126 6.37 -6.16 -3.20
CA ILE A 126 7.84 -6.18 -3.23
C ILE A 126 8.41 -7.45 -2.59
N GLN A 127 7.84 -7.86 -1.45
CA GLN A 127 8.38 -8.99 -0.68
C GLN A 127 7.69 -10.31 -0.98
N VAL A 128 6.45 -10.30 -1.36
CA VAL A 128 5.61 -11.50 -1.44
C VAL A 128 5.14 -11.84 -2.87
N GLY A 129 5.42 -10.99 -3.83
CA GLY A 129 5.18 -11.26 -5.25
C GLY A 129 6.24 -12.18 -5.89
N CYS A 130 6.21 -12.25 -7.21
CA CYS A 130 7.13 -13.04 -8.03
C CYS A 130 7.17 -14.53 -7.66
N GLY A 131 6.02 -15.13 -7.40
CA GLY A 131 5.89 -16.57 -7.13
C GLY A 131 6.09 -16.98 -5.67
N ARG A 132 6.37 -16.04 -4.74
CA ARG A 132 6.64 -16.38 -3.34
C ARG A 132 5.44 -17.01 -2.62
N THR A 133 4.23 -16.64 -2.99
CA THR A 133 2.98 -17.18 -2.44
C THR A 133 2.42 -18.35 -3.26
N GLY A 134 3.08 -18.74 -4.34
CA GLY A 134 2.61 -19.74 -5.30
C GLY A 134 2.09 -19.12 -6.59
N ASN A 135 1.47 -17.97 -6.53
CA ASN A 135 1.02 -17.18 -7.68
C ASN A 135 2.04 -16.10 -8.06
N TYR A 136 1.98 -15.58 -9.28
CA TYR A 136 2.91 -14.54 -9.70
C TYR A 136 2.71 -13.25 -8.88
N PHE A 137 1.47 -12.81 -8.73
CA PHE A 137 1.12 -11.74 -7.79
C PHE A 137 0.48 -12.33 -6.54
N SER A 138 0.79 -11.78 -5.39
CA SER A 138 0.25 -12.24 -4.11
C SER A 138 -1.27 -12.06 -3.98
N PHE A 139 -1.87 -11.23 -4.82
CA PHE A 139 -3.30 -10.94 -4.83
C PHE A 139 -4.12 -11.71 -5.87
N ASP A 140 -3.52 -12.59 -6.68
CA ASP A 140 -4.21 -13.30 -7.78
C ASP A 140 -5.47 -14.03 -7.31
N ASP A 141 -5.43 -14.67 -6.13
CA ASP A 141 -6.55 -15.43 -5.57
C ASP A 141 -7.47 -14.61 -4.66
N LEU A 142 -7.18 -13.34 -4.43
CA LEU A 142 -7.95 -12.50 -3.50
C LEU A 142 -9.19 -11.87 -4.15
N GLY A 143 -9.25 -11.87 -5.49
CA GLY A 143 -10.39 -11.29 -6.23
C GLY A 143 -10.38 -9.76 -6.19
N VAL A 144 -9.21 -9.16 -6.12
CA VAL A 144 -8.99 -7.71 -6.16
C VAL A 144 -8.11 -7.34 -7.34
N MET A 145 -8.30 -6.15 -7.88
CA MET A 145 -7.47 -5.59 -8.94
C MET A 145 -6.94 -4.23 -8.46
N PRO A 146 -5.65 -4.12 -8.17
CA PRO A 146 -5.05 -2.85 -7.80
C PRO A 146 -4.87 -1.91 -9.00
N ASP A 147 -4.81 -0.62 -8.73
CA ASP A 147 -4.47 0.40 -9.71
C ASP A 147 -2.94 0.54 -9.89
N ILE A 148 -2.19 0.23 -8.84
CA ILE A 148 -0.72 0.23 -8.85
C ILE A 148 -0.21 -1.00 -8.11
N VAL A 149 0.79 -1.67 -8.68
CA VAL A 149 1.56 -2.74 -8.02
C VAL A 149 3.00 -2.32 -7.92
N CYS A 150 3.54 -2.27 -6.69
CA CYS A 150 4.96 -2.04 -6.45
C CYS A 150 5.70 -3.38 -6.42
N MET A 151 6.76 -3.50 -7.20
CA MET A 151 7.56 -4.71 -7.33
C MET A 151 9.04 -4.41 -7.17
N ALA A 152 9.76 -5.28 -6.47
CA ALA A 152 11.22 -5.26 -6.35
C ALA A 152 11.69 -6.67 -5.91
N LYS A 153 12.86 -6.77 -5.31
CA LYS A 153 13.44 -8.03 -4.79
C LYS A 153 13.37 -9.18 -5.81
N GLY A 154 12.36 -10.04 -5.72
CA GLY A 154 12.20 -11.21 -6.60
C GLY A 154 12.16 -10.88 -8.09
N VAL A 155 11.70 -9.70 -8.49
CA VAL A 155 11.66 -9.28 -9.88
C VAL A 155 13.07 -9.13 -10.50
N GLY A 156 14.10 -8.90 -9.67
CA GLY A 156 15.49 -8.83 -10.09
C GLY A 156 16.13 -10.18 -10.45
N GLY A 157 15.41 -11.27 -10.27
CA GLY A 157 15.84 -12.62 -10.69
C GLY A 157 17.16 -13.06 -10.07
N ILE A 158 18.20 -13.19 -10.87
CA ILE A 158 19.54 -13.70 -10.48
C ILE A 158 20.34 -12.75 -9.58
N GLY A 159 19.76 -11.65 -9.11
CA GLY A 159 20.42 -10.73 -8.18
C GLY A 159 20.75 -9.34 -8.73
N THR A 160 20.28 -9.00 -9.92
CA THR A 160 20.37 -7.62 -10.42
C THR A 160 19.38 -6.74 -9.65
N PRO A 161 19.82 -5.60 -9.07
CA PRO A 161 18.90 -4.67 -8.40
C PRO A 161 17.87 -4.14 -9.40
N MET A 162 16.60 -4.49 -9.17
CA MET A 162 15.50 -4.04 -10.01
C MET A 162 14.29 -3.69 -9.15
N ALA A 163 13.60 -2.61 -9.53
CA ALA A 163 12.31 -2.25 -9.00
C ALA A 163 11.46 -1.62 -10.09
N MET A 164 10.17 -1.87 -10.05
CA MET A 164 9.22 -1.29 -10.99
C MET A 164 7.86 -1.07 -10.33
N ASN A 165 7.07 -0.20 -10.93
CA ASN A 165 5.66 -0.07 -10.63
C ASN A 165 4.85 -0.42 -11.87
N LEU A 166 3.90 -1.34 -11.73
CA LEU A 166 2.86 -1.52 -12.74
C LEU A 166 1.75 -0.52 -12.42
N VAL A 167 1.42 0.32 -13.37
CA VAL A 167 0.47 1.42 -13.18
C VAL A 167 -0.66 1.29 -14.19
N HIS A 168 -1.90 1.39 -13.72
CA HIS A 168 -3.05 1.36 -14.62
C HIS A 168 -2.95 2.52 -15.64
N PRO A 169 -3.22 2.28 -16.95
CA PRO A 169 -3.04 3.28 -18.01
C PRO A 169 -3.76 4.61 -17.76
N GLU A 170 -4.92 4.58 -17.10
CA GLU A 170 -5.65 5.81 -16.77
C GLU A 170 -4.89 6.70 -15.76
N LEU A 171 -4.11 6.10 -14.84
CA LEU A 171 -3.28 6.86 -13.93
C LEU A 171 -2.02 7.40 -14.60
N ASP A 172 -1.45 6.64 -15.53
CA ASP A 172 -0.22 7.04 -16.23
C ASP A 172 -0.40 8.35 -17.02
N LYS A 173 -1.60 8.63 -17.49
CA LYS A 173 -1.97 9.89 -18.16
C LYS A 173 -1.73 11.16 -17.33
N HIS A 174 -1.60 11.02 -16.01
CA HIS A 174 -1.35 12.16 -15.12
C HIS A 174 0.13 12.56 -15.04
N TRP A 175 1.02 11.85 -15.72
CA TRP A 175 2.43 12.20 -15.80
C TRP A 175 2.82 12.57 -17.22
N SER A 176 3.55 13.68 -17.37
CA SER A 176 4.16 14.08 -18.63
C SER A 176 5.61 13.57 -18.69
N PRO A 177 6.17 13.39 -19.90
CA PRO A 177 7.58 13.05 -20.06
C PRO A 177 8.48 14.01 -19.26
N GLY A 178 9.42 13.45 -18.50
CA GLY A 178 10.37 14.21 -17.69
C GLY A 178 9.93 14.50 -16.24
N GLU A 179 8.66 14.30 -15.89
CA GLU A 179 8.18 14.59 -14.52
C GLU A 179 8.53 13.54 -13.48
N HIS A 180 8.93 12.36 -13.92
CA HIS A 180 9.41 11.27 -13.05
C HIS A 180 10.67 10.66 -13.63
N THR A 181 11.79 11.38 -13.55
CA THR A 181 13.09 10.95 -14.09
C THR A 181 14.11 10.64 -13.00
N GLY A 182 15.16 9.93 -13.38
CA GLY A 182 16.32 9.67 -12.56
C GLY A 182 17.40 8.99 -13.39
N THR A 183 18.65 9.37 -13.19
CA THR A 183 19.81 8.90 -13.99
C THR A 183 19.93 7.37 -14.07
N PHE A 184 19.55 6.68 -13.01
CA PHE A 184 19.66 5.22 -12.91
C PHE A 184 18.34 4.48 -13.12
N ARG A 185 17.31 5.16 -13.61
CA ARG A 185 16.06 4.52 -13.98
C ARG A 185 16.17 3.85 -15.33
N GLY A 186 15.56 2.68 -15.48
CA GLY A 186 15.65 1.90 -16.70
C GLY A 186 17.01 1.21 -16.86
N GLN A 187 17.50 0.57 -15.81
CA GLN A 187 18.71 -0.25 -15.87
C GLN A 187 18.59 -1.30 -16.97
N ASN A 188 19.63 -1.41 -17.81
CA ASN A 188 19.64 -2.25 -19.02
C ASN A 188 20.27 -3.65 -18.81
N LEU A 189 20.49 -4.10 -17.59
CA LEU A 189 21.06 -5.42 -17.28
C LEU A 189 19.99 -6.44 -16.99
#